data_677b53f8683220d0d2881bc73b16eb2a
#
_entry.id   677b53f8683220d0d2881bc73b16eb2a
#
_cell.length_a   1.000
_cell.length_b   1.000
_cell.length_c   1.000
_cell.angle_alpha   90.00
_cell.angle_beta   90.00
_cell.angle_gamma   90.00
#
_symmetry.space_group_name_H-M   'P 1'
#
loop_
_entity.id
_entity.type
_entity.pdbx_description
1 polymer ?
#
loop_
_entity_poly.entity_id
_entity_poly.type
_entity_poly.pdbx_seq_one_letter_code
_entity_poly.pdbx_strand_id
1 'polypeptide(L)'
;MPALSDPARAAVCALFVDRFGVDARFLATLRWIETNQEVWVVSELPPAGVTHVRPPGIRAARLHPSGIKPTSHFLTLLGNRMTRSQAAVNRPQLRQLLLGQRIAWPDGDADGFVAIRLADDVLGCGVLRRGRLSAPIPTGRRRELLSILEDV
;
A
#
# COMPACT_ATOMS: atom_id res chain seq x y z
N MET A 1 7.73 -4.50 -21.63
CA MET A 1 6.68 -3.88 -20.83
C MET A 1 6.81 -2.38 -20.89
N PRO A 2 5.72 -1.66 -21.10
CA PRO A 2 5.79 -0.22 -21.24
C PRO A 2 6.16 0.44 -19.90
N ALA A 3 7.06 1.43 -19.99
CA ALA A 3 7.33 2.29 -18.86
C ALA A 3 6.06 3.10 -18.52
N LEU A 4 5.89 3.42 -17.26
CA LEU A 4 4.81 4.29 -16.85
C LEU A 4 5.01 5.69 -17.46
N SER A 5 3.94 6.26 -18.03
CA SER A 5 3.99 7.60 -18.60
C SER A 5 4.40 8.63 -17.56
N ASP A 6 5.05 9.72 -17.97
CA ASP A 6 5.49 10.76 -17.03
C ASP A 6 4.33 11.35 -16.21
N PRO A 7 3.16 11.68 -16.80
CA PRO A 7 2.03 12.17 -16.00
C PRO A 7 1.52 11.15 -14.98
N ALA A 8 1.41 9.87 -15.37
CA ALA A 8 0.96 8.82 -14.46
C ALA A 8 1.98 8.58 -13.35
N ARG A 9 3.27 8.58 -13.68
CA ARG A 9 4.34 8.45 -12.70
C ARG A 9 4.31 9.60 -11.69
N ALA A 10 4.13 10.83 -12.16
CA ALA A 10 4.03 11.98 -11.28
C ALA A 10 2.84 11.85 -10.32
N ALA A 11 1.68 11.39 -10.81
CA ALA A 11 0.50 11.21 -9.99
C ALA A 11 0.68 10.12 -8.93
N VAL A 12 1.28 8.99 -9.31
CA VAL A 12 1.55 7.88 -8.38
C VAL A 12 2.57 8.31 -7.31
N CYS A 13 3.66 8.94 -7.73
CA CYS A 13 4.67 9.43 -6.79
C CYS A 13 4.08 10.49 -5.84
N ALA A 14 3.22 11.36 -6.35
CA ALA A 14 2.55 12.38 -5.52
C ALA A 14 1.72 11.73 -4.41
N LEU A 15 1.03 10.62 -4.69
CA LEU A 15 0.30 9.89 -3.66
C LEU A 15 1.22 9.49 -2.50
N PHE A 16 2.36 8.89 -2.80
CA PHE A 16 3.28 8.42 -1.77
C PHE A 16 4.00 9.56 -1.05
N VAL A 17 4.33 10.64 -1.75
CA VAL A 17 4.96 11.82 -1.13
C VAL A 17 3.94 12.58 -0.29
N ASP A 18 2.80 12.94 -0.85
CA ASP A 18 1.85 13.85 -0.21
C ASP A 18 1.03 13.16 0.88
N ARG A 19 0.57 11.95 0.62
CA ARG A 19 -0.24 11.22 1.59
C ARG A 19 0.60 10.52 2.65
N PHE A 20 1.67 9.84 2.25
CA PHE A 20 2.45 9.00 3.17
C PHE A 20 3.78 9.61 3.59
N GLY A 21 4.16 10.74 3.05
CA GLY A 21 5.40 11.42 3.44
C GLY A 21 6.67 10.68 3.05
N VAL A 22 6.64 9.93 1.96
CA VAL A 22 7.83 9.25 1.44
C VAL A 22 8.73 10.25 0.72
N ASP A 23 10.04 10.11 0.87
CA ASP A 23 11.01 10.97 0.19
C ASP A 23 10.91 10.78 -1.33
N ALA A 24 10.67 11.87 -2.04
CA ALA A 24 10.58 11.85 -3.50
C ALA A 24 11.87 11.35 -4.16
N ARG A 25 13.03 11.59 -3.55
CA ARG A 25 14.33 11.12 -4.06
C ARG A 25 14.41 9.60 -4.04
N PHE A 26 13.87 8.98 -3.01
CA PHE A 26 13.80 7.52 -2.94
C PHE A 26 12.93 6.97 -4.07
N LEU A 27 11.74 7.53 -4.28
CA LEU A 27 10.83 7.09 -5.34
C LEU A 27 11.44 7.27 -6.72
N ALA A 28 12.28 8.31 -6.90
CA ALA A 28 12.98 8.55 -8.16
C ALA A 28 14.05 7.49 -8.49
N THR A 29 14.51 6.72 -7.49
CA THR A 29 15.45 5.62 -7.74
C THR A 29 14.78 4.37 -8.27
N LEU A 30 13.47 4.29 -8.18
CA LEU A 30 12.70 3.12 -8.60
C LEU A 30 12.32 3.24 -10.08
N ARG A 31 12.15 2.09 -10.71
CA ARG A 31 11.65 2.03 -12.08
C ARG A 31 10.20 1.62 -12.07
N TRP A 32 9.38 2.37 -12.79
CA TRP A 32 7.93 2.24 -12.78
C TRP A 32 7.43 1.69 -14.10
N ILE A 33 6.60 0.65 -14.02
CA ILE A 33 6.04 -0.04 -15.19
C ILE A 33 4.52 -0.11 -15.03
N GLU A 34 3.80 0.03 -16.15
CA GLU A 34 2.34 -0.12 -16.16
C GLU A 34 1.93 -1.36 -16.95
N THR A 35 1.01 -2.14 -16.38
CA THR A 35 0.35 -3.26 -17.06
C THR A 35 -1.11 -3.33 -16.61
N ASN A 36 -2.05 -3.31 -17.55
CA ASN A 36 -3.48 -3.50 -17.24
C ASN A 36 -3.98 -2.66 -16.06
N GLN A 37 -3.66 -1.36 -16.06
CA GLN A 37 -4.06 -0.44 -14.99
C GLN A 37 -3.40 -0.74 -13.64
N GLU A 38 -2.36 -1.54 -13.62
CA GLU A 38 -1.55 -1.80 -12.44
C GLU A 38 -0.18 -1.15 -12.60
N VAL A 39 0.32 -0.58 -11.51
CA VAL A 39 1.63 0.06 -11.48
C VAL A 39 2.58 -0.83 -10.69
N TRP A 40 3.70 -1.15 -11.30
CA TRP A 40 4.73 -2.01 -10.73
C TRP A 40 6.02 -1.23 -10.53
N VAL A 41 6.76 -1.60 -9.50
CA VAL A 41 8.11 -1.06 -9.23
C VAL A 41 9.11 -2.17 -9.37
N VAL A 42 10.21 -1.85 -10.04
CA VAL A 42 11.33 -2.77 -10.17
C VAL A 42 12.62 -2.05 -9.79
N SER A 43 13.56 -2.76 -9.20
CA SER A 43 14.86 -2.19 -8.85
C SER A 43 15.77 -2.14 -10.08
N GLU A 44 15.65 -3.13 -10.96
CA GLU A 44 16.43 -3.23 -12.18
C GLU A 44 15.56 -3.67 -13.34
N LEU A 45 15.89 -3.21 -14.55
CA LEU A 45 15.23 -3.71 -15.75
C LEU A 45 15.69 -5.15 -16.03
N PRO A 46 14.77 -6.04 -16.49
CA PRO A 46 15.18 -7.36 -16.93
C PRO A 46 16.20 -7.25 -18.07
N PRO A 47 17.16 -8.20 -18.15
CA PRO A 47 18.09 -8.25 -19.28
C PRO A 47 17.34 -8.30 -20.62
N ALA A 48 17.92 -7.70 -21.65
CA ALA A 48 17.35 -7.73 -23.00
C ALA A 48 17.21 -9.18 -23.48
N GLY A 49 16.05 -9.48 -24.07
CA GLY A 49 15.75 -10.82 -24.58
C GLY A 49 15.12 -11.77 -23.58
N VAL A 50 14.97 -11.36 -22.32
CA VAL A 50 14.25 -12.16 -21.31
C VAL A 50 12.77 -11.84 -21.42
N THR A 51 11.96 -12.87 -21.66
CA THR A 51 10.50 -12.74 -21.71
C THR A 51 9.93 -13.20 -20.37
N HIS A 52 9.19 -12.31 -19.72
CA HIS A 52 8.52 -12.63 -18.48
C HIS A 52 7.02 -12.81 -18.70
N VAL A 53 6.46 -13.87 -18.11
CA VAL A 53 5.01 -14.14 -18.15
C VAL A 53 4.25 -13.14 -17.29
N ARG A 54 4.90 -12.59 -16.29
CA ARG A 54 4.34 -11.53 -15.43
C ARG A 54 5.38 -10.43 -15.22
N PRO A 55 4.93 -9.20 -14.88
CA PRO A 55 5.85 -8.12 -14.58
C PRO A 55 6.83 -8.50 -13.47
N PRO A 56 8.12 -8.19 -13.64
CA PRO A 56 9.07 -8.34 -12.55
C PRO A 56 8.80 -7.27 -11.50
N GLY A 57 9.09 -7.60 -10.23
CA GLY A 57 9.01 -6.62 -9.15
C GLY A 57 7.71 -6.69 -8.36
N ILE A 58 7.30 -5.56 -7.84
CA ILE A 58 6.23 -5.45 -6.85
C ILE A 58 5.15 -4.52 -7.35
N ARG A 59 3.91 -4.97 -7.26
CA ARG A 59 2.79 -4.11 -7.59
C ARG A 59 2.66 -3.03 -6.52
N ALA A 60 2.80 -1.76 -6.93
CA ALA A 60 2.79 -0.63 -6.02
C ALA A 60 1.42 0.04 -5.91
N ALA A 61 0.65 0.07 -6.99
CA ALA A 61 -0.62 0.74 -7.03
C ALA A 61 -1.50 0.18 -8.13
N ARG A 62 -2.80 0.48 -8.02
CA ARG A 62 -3.78 0.20 -9.05
C ARG A 62 -4.37 1.52 -9.53
N LEU A 63 -4.44 1.69 -10.84
CA LEU A 63 -5.09 2.84 -11.46
C LEU A 63 -6.58 2.54 -11.60
N HIS A 64 -7.40 3.31 -10.93
CA HIS A 64 -8.85 3.15 -10.95
C HIS A 64 -9.48 4.45 -11.47
N PRO A 65 -10.65 4.41 -12.15
CA PRO A 65 -11.31 5.64 -12.59
C PRO A 65 -11.54 6.65 -11.46
N SER A 66 -11.73 6.20 -10.23
CA SER A 66 -11.93 7.06 -9.05
C SER A 66 -10.61 7.51 -8.39
N GLY A 67 -9.46 7.08 -8.87
CA GLY A 67 -8.16 7.48 -8.34
C GLY A 67 -7.15 6.36 -8.26
N ILE A 68 -6.04 6.64 -7.59
CA ILE A 68 -4.92 5.71 -7.44
C ILE A 68 -5.01 5.04 -6.08
N LYS A 69 -5.02 3.70 -6.07
CA LYS A 69 -5.07 2.92 -4.83
C LYS A 69 -3.72 2.25 -4.59
N PRO A 70 -3.05 2.55 -3.46
CA PRO A 70 -1.80 1.86 -3.12
C PRO A 70 -2.07 0.40 -2.76
N THR A 71 -1.09 -0.46 -2.95
CA THR A 71 -1.18 -1.85 -2.53
C THR A 71 -0.65 -2.02 -1.11
N SER A 72 -1.26 -2.95 -0.38
CA SER A 72 -0.78 -3.31 0.96
C SER A 72 0.68 -3.77 0.92
N HIS A 73 1.03 -4.54 -0.08
CA HIS A 73 2.38 -5.09 -0.21
C HIS A 73 3.43 -4.00 -0.36
N PHE A 74 3.18 -2.99 -1.18
CA PHE A 74 4.14 -1.89 -1.36
C PHE A 74 4.23 -1.03 -0.10
N LEU A 75 3.12 -0.77 0.59
CA LEU A 75 3.16 -0.05 1.87
C LEU A 75 3.99 -0.82 2.92
N THR A 76 3.85 -2.14 2.96
CA THR A 76 4.67 -2.98 3.86
C THR A 76 6.16 -2.81 3.56
N LEU A 77 6.53 -2.78 2.27
CA LEU A 77 7.92 -2.58 1.87
C LEU A 77 8.45 -1.18 2.16
N LEU A 78 7.62 -0.15 1.97
CA LEU A 78 8.01 1.21 2.32
C LEU A 78 8.32 1.33 3.80
N GLY A 79 7.50 0.69 4.65
CA GLY A 79 7.76 0.62 6.08
C GLY A 79 8.03 1.98 6.71
N ASN A 80 9.20 2.12 7.33
CA ASN A 80 9.61 3.35 8.02
C ASN A 80 9.96 4.51 7.09
N ARG A 81 9.94 4.32 5.78
CA ARG A 81 10.07 5.43 4.83
C ARG A 81 8.82 6.30 4.79
N MET A 82 7.69 5.78 5.25
CA MET A 82 6.47 6.57 5.44
C MET A 82 6.58 7.36 6.74
N THR A 83 6.21 8.64 6.69
CA THR A 83 6.31 9.54 7.84
C THR A 83 4.95 10.06 8.31
N ARG A 84 3.87 9.74 7.61
CA ARG A 84 2.51 10.15 8.00
C ARG A 84 1.46 9.21 7.43
N SER A 85 0.20 9.45 7.76
CA SER A 85 -0.97 8.65 7.35
C SER A 85 -0.82 7.19 7.76
N GLN A 86 -0.45 6.98 9.01
CA GLN A 86 -0.29 5.66 9.59
C GLN A 86 -1.25 5.48 10.76
N ALA A 87 -1.89 4.33 10.81
CA ALA A 87 -2.80 3.97 11.89
C ALA A 87 -2.15 2.86 12.73
N ALA A 88 -1.63 3.23 13.88
CA ALA A 88 -1.04 2.28 14.84
C ALA A 88 -2.16 1.64 15.64
N VAL A 89 -2.49 0.40 15.29
CA VAL A 89 -3.56 -0.36 15.96
C VAL A 89 -2.99 -1.30 17.00
N ASN A 90 -3.81 -1.67 17.99
CA ASN A 90 -3.51 -2.76 18.91
C ASN A 90 -4.09 -4.08 18.37
N ARG A 91 -3.80 -5.19 19.05
CA ARG A 91 -4.29 -6.50 18.62
C ARG A 91 -5.80 -6.61 18.55
N PRO A 92 -6.58 -6.17 19.54
CA PRO A 92 -8.04 -6.19 19.45
C PRO A 92 -8.58 -5.37 18.28
N GLN A 93 -8.01 -4.20 18.01
CA GLN A 93 -8.42 -3.37 16.88
C GLN A 93 -8.10 -4.05 15.56
N LEU A 94 -6.91 -4.62 15.44
CA LEU A 94 -6.52 -5.36 14.23
C LEU A 94 -7.48 -6.53 13.98
N ARG A 95 -7.83 -7.28 15.03
CA ARG A 95 -8.78 -8.37 14.91
C ARG A 95 -10.12 -7.90 14.37
N GLN A 96 -10.63 -6.78 14.89
CA GLN A 96 -11.89 -6.20 14.41
C GLN A 96 -11.80 -5.83 12.92
N LEU A 97 -10.71 -5.21 12.51
CA LEU A 97 -10.48 -4.87 11.10
C LEU A 97 -10.43 -6.12 10.22
N LEU A 98 -9.75 -7.16 10.66
CA LEU A 98 -9.64 -8.42 9.92
C LEU A 98 -10.96 -9.15 9.82
N LEU A 99 -11.88 -8.94 10.78
CA LEU A 99 -13.23 -9.46 10.73
C LEU A 99 -14.15 -8.62 9.83
N GLY A 100 -13.63 -7.59 9.18
CA GLY A 100 -14.39 -6.73 8.26
C GLY A 100 -15.12 -5.60 8.95
N GLN A 101 -14.86 -5.37 10.23
CA GLN A 101 -15.51 -4.31 11.00
C GLN A 101 -14.82 -2.96 10.75
N ARG A 102 -15.59 -1.89 10.83
CA ARG A 102 -15.07 -0.52 10.87
C ARG A 102 -14.92 -0.12 12.32
N ILE A 103 -13.77 0.48 12.65
CA ILE A 103 -13.50 0.91 14.01
C ILE A 103 -13.41 2.44 14.09
N ALA A 104 -13.77 3.00 15.24
CA ALA A 104 -13.64 4.42 15.47
C ALA A 104 -12.17 4.83 15.46
N TRP A 105 -11.85 5.92 14.76
CA TRP A 105 -10.49 6.45 14.67
C TRP A 105 -10.52 7.98 14.74
N PRO A 106 -10.83 8.55 15.91
CA PRO A 106 -11.09 9.99 16.04
C PRO A 106 -9.85 10.87 15.83
N ASP A 107 -8.66 10.35 16.12
CA ASP A 107 -7.41 11.09 16.03
C ASP A 107 -6.70 10.88 14.67
N GLY A 108 -7.44 10.42 13.67
CA GLY A 108 -6.86 10.11 12.37
C GLY A 108 -6.58 11.34 11.54
N ASP A 109 -5.81 11.11 10.48
CA ASP A 109 -5.56 12.07 9.41
C ASP A 109 -6.85 12.37 8.63
N ALA A 110 -6.74 13.23 7.64
CA ALA A 110 -7.82 13.44 6.69
C ALA A 110 -8.22 12.13 6.00
N ASP A 111 -9.46 12.06 5.52
CA ASP A 111 -9.97 10.91 4.79
C ASP A 111 -9.01 10.47 3.68
N GLY A 112 -8.89 9.18 3.50
CA GLY A 112 -8.02 8.58 2.49
C GLY A 112 -7.34 7.30 2.95
N PHE A 113 -6.36 6.87 2.18
CA PHE A 113 -5.61 5.67 2.49
C PHE A 113 -4.65 5.90 3.67
N VAL A 114 -4.50 4.88 4.49
CA VAL A 114 -3.54 4.88 5.61
C VAL A 114 -2.81 3.54 5.64
N ALA A 115 -1.59 3.57 6.19
CA ALA A 115 -0.84 2.34 6.44
C ALA A 115 -1.22 1.83 7.84
N ILE A 116 -1.67 0.59 7.91
CA ILE A 116 -2.02 -0.03 9.20
C ILE A 116 -0.79 -0.65 9.80
N ARG A 117 -0.47 -0.25 11.02
CA ARG A 117 0.68 -0.75 11.78
C ARG A 117 0.24 -1.51 13.02
N LEU A 118 0.95 -2.60 13.29
CA LEU A 118 0.94 -3.25 14.59
C LEU A 118 2.38 -3.22 15.10
N ALA A 119 2.63 -2.50 16.20
CA ALA A 119 3.99 -2.22 16.68
C ALA A 119 4.83 -1.60 15.54
N ASP A 120 5.97 -2.21 15.20
CA ASP A 120 6.88 -1.69 14.17
C ASP A 120 6.55 -2.20 12.76
N ASP A 121 5.55 -3.06 12.63
CA ASP A 121 5.25 -3.71 11.35
C ASP A 121 4.10 -3.02 10.62
N VAL A 122 4.32 -2.74 9.35
CA VAL A 122 3.25 -2.29 8.44
C VAL A 122 2.58 -3.53 7.86
N LEU A 123 1.29 -3.68 8.14
CA LEU A 123 0.54 -4.88 7.76
C LEU A 123 -0.22 -4.71 6.45
N GLY A 124 -0.57 -3.49 6.10
CA GLY A 124 -1.31 -3.28 4.88
C GLY A 124 -1.92 -1.89 4.77
N CYS A 125 -2.79 -1.75 3.77
CA CYS A 125 -3.49 -0.52 3.47
C CYS A 125 -4.87 -0.52 4.13
N GLY A 126 -5.19 0.56 4.82
CA GLY A 126 -6.52 0.82 5.34
C GLY A 126 -7.13 2.04 4.67
N VAL A 127 -8.39 2.27 4.96
CA VAL A 127 -9.12 3.45 4.50
C VAL A 127 -9.72 4.15 5.70
N LEU A 128 -9.41 5.43 5.83
CA LEU A 128 -9.99 6.31 6.83
C LEU A 128 -11.08 7.14 6.19
N ARG A 129 -12.28 7.08 6.74
CA ARG A 129 -13.41 7.85 6.23
C ARG A 129 -14.31 8.27 7.37
N ARG A 130 -14.49 9.58 7.53
CA ARG A 130 -15.37 10.18 8.53
C ARG A 130 -15.11 9.65 9.94
N GLY A 131 -13.83 9.57 10.32
CA GLY A 131 -13.44 9.10 11.65
C GLY A 131 -13.58 7.61 11.88
N ARG A 132 -13.75 6.82 10.82
CA ARG A 132 -13.80 5.36 10.89
C ARG A 132 -12.74 4.74 10.01
N LEU A 133 -12.05 3.75 10.57
CA LEU A 133 -10.99 3.00 9.90
C LEU A 133 -11.52 1.65 9.44
N SER A 134 -11.23 1.29 8.22
CA SER A 134 -11.50 -0.02 7.65
C SER A 134 -10.25 -0.57 6.97
N ALA A 135 -10.17 -1.88 6.82
CA ALA A 135 -9.03 -2.53 6.19
C ALA A 135 -9.50 -3.58 5.18
N PRO A 136 -9.59 -3.21 3.89
CA PRO A 136 -9.95 -4.15 2.83
C PRO A 136 -8.77 -5.07 2.51
N ILE A 137 -8.44 -5.98 3.43
CA ILE A 137 -7.34 -6.93 3.28
C ILE A 137 -7.87 -8.16 2.51
N PRO A 138 -7.12 -8.68 1.51
CA PRO A 138 -7.53 -9.89 0.78
C PRO A 138 -7.81 -11.07 1.72
N THR A 139 -8.81 -11.89 1.39
CA THR A 139 -9.30 -12.98 2.24
C THR A 139 -8.20 -13.94 2.69
N GLY A 140 -7.30 -14.33 1.80
CA GLY A 140 -6.19 -15.22 2.14
C GLY A 140 -5.25 -14.62 3.18
N ARG A 141 -4.86 -13.37 2.98
CA ARG A 141 -4.01 -12.64 3.93
C ARG A 141 -4.72 -12.42 5.26
N ARG A 142 -6.03 -12.17 5.21
CA ARG A 142 -6.86 -12.01 6.40
C ARG A 142 -6.84 -13.25 7.28
N ARG A 143 -7.04 -14.42 6.70
CA ARG A 143 -7.00 -15.71 7.41
C ARG A 143 -5.65 -15.95 8.08
N GLU A 144 -4.59 -15.68 7.34
CA GLU A 144 -3.22 -15.83 7.85
C GLU A 144 -2.98 -14.95 9.07
N LEU A 145 -3.34 -13.67 8.98
CA LEU A 145 -3.17 -12.72 10.09
C LEU A 145 -4.04 -13.08 11.30
N LEU A 146 -5.28 -13.53 11.09
CA LEU A 146 -6.14 -13.97 12.18
C LEU A 146 -5.56 -15.19 12.89
N SER A 147 -5.02 -16.13 12.14
CA SER A 147 -4.37 -17.32 12.72
C SER A 147 -3.19 -16.93 13.60
N ILE A 148 -2.34 -16.01 13.13
CA ILE A 148 -1.21 -15.51 13.91
C ILE A 148 -1.68 -14.85 15.21
N LEU A 149 -2.76 -14.08 15.18
CA LEU A 149 -3.29 -13.42 16.37
C LEU A 149 -3.88 -14.41 17.39
N GLU A 150 -4.43 -15.51 16.94
CA GLU A 150 -5.02 -16.53 17.81
C GLU A 150 -3.98 -17.42 18.49
N ASP A 151 -2.80 -17.56 17.87
CA ASP A 151 -1.73 -18.41 18.37
C ASP A 151 -0.87 -17.74 19.47
N VAL A 152 -1.22 -16.55 19.88
CA VAL A 152 -0.42 -15.79 20.87
C VAL A 152 -1.15 -15.66 22.20
#